data_7db9f3bd1375f711b64408535d067b88
#
_entry.id   7db9f3bd1375f711b64408535d067b88
#
_cell.length_a   1.000
_cell.length_b   1.000
_cell.length_c   1.000
_cell.angle_alpha   90.00
_cell.angle_beta   90.00
_cell.angle_gamma   90.00
#
_symmetry.space_group_name_H-M   'P 1'
#
loop_
_entity.id
_entity.type
_entity.pdbx_description
1 polymer ?
#
loop_
_entity_poly.entity_id
_entity_poly.type
_entity_poly.pdbx_seq_one_letter_code
_entity_poly.pdbx_strand_id
1 'polypeptide(L)'
;MKKIIRLSDHGNTNRDSLDIQKKIRENLIKEFFDFQDFQTLQFEALRQINEVRRSVKNQPDSIIRAIDIVISHFNFPKTVLNKLNKQNQFVPIKPKKEETNVDLFNYWILGFDTTPYQELQYLKNSVESHLRFISGLIGKYENETFIQLYNTDKKNPGDNFERMLLDFYKRCLRERDLILDYYLNRMHDRAIYKASAKLGFNSFAFNTPFNDFPYKSWVIYRDEYFDYEMINSAAHRCYDISAGDELEELYHTNKQRFYNKLFKIKPLSEIFIKIDFYYDHIPHKNDRKSIFLELKKLFRARRWLAFFALALPQVEGLFTEMLSTVSPDDKGKSLSEKVKKVRPAYILSEAYFDYYQYMITDLRNKFAHTGHETDLKLKCYDLLTDLEHILQVYYELDHPMIKIKRLIKQRNPNDFVGYKEFSQFFELVNSLHPTQKTEIKVDLDEFINNFLIIHCQLEYILEEATINTRKLINDFIHRIEKATNSSKIASEFENRNLKNVIILIDQNRVELARLSRFQNDIFDELYVLKNFNTAFKKYFQSWVSEEKNAFLLVIKENDFKINNLLELRTLRDGEL
;
A
#
# COMPACT_ATOMS: atom_id res chain seq x y z
N MET A 1 12.11 -22.45 -30.11
CA MET A 1 12.46 -23.86 -29.76
C MET A 1 12.58 -23.93 -28.24
N LYS A 2 11.77 -24.79 -27.56
CA LYS A 2 11.88 -24.95 -26.09
C LYS A 2 13.25 -25.53 -25.74
N LYS A 3 13.99 -24.92 -24.81
CA LYS A 3 15.29 -25.39 -24.37
C LYS A 3 15.13 -26.61 -23.48
N ILE A 4 15.79 -27.74 -23.84
CA ILE A 4 15.78 -28.96 -23.04
C ILE A 4 16.70 -28.76 -21.83
N ILE A 5 16.22 -29.19 -20.66
CA ILE A 5 16.89 -29.10 -19.38
C ILE A 5 17.49 -30.45 -19.04
N ARG A 6 18.78 -30.50 -18.66
CA ARG A 6 19.43 -31.72 -18.15
C ARG A 6 19.64 -31.55 -16.66
N LEU A 7 19.19 -32.53 -15.87
CA LEU A 7 19.39 -32.52 -14.41
C LEU A 7 20.88 -32.58 -14.05
N SER A 8 21.69 -33.30 -14.84
CA SER A 8 23.14 -33.39 -14.66
C SER A 8 23.88 -32.07 -14.75
N ASP A 9 23.30 -31.05 -15.42
CA ASP A 9 23.89 -29.73 -15.56
C ASP A 9 23.59 -28.83 -14.33
N HIS A 10 22.86 -29.37 -13.36
CA HIS A 10 22.45 -28.68 -12.12
C HIS A 10 22.88 -29.48 -10.90
N GLY A 11 23.20 -28.80 -9.80
CA GLY A 11 23.41 -29.42 -8.50
C GLY A 11 22.11 -29.99 -7.91
N ASN A 12 22.22 -30.49 -6.69
CA ASN A 12 21.10 -31.15 -5.99
C ASN A 12 20.50 -30.31 -4.85
N THR A 13 20.81 -29.02 -4.81
CA THR A 13 20.30 -28.10 -3.78
C THR A 13 18.96 -27.47 -4.17
N ASN A 14 18.26 -26.89 -3.19
CA ASN A 14 17.04 -26.11 -3.45
C ASN A 14 17.28 -24.94 -4.40
N ARG A 15 18.48 -24.36 -4.38
CA ARG A 15 18.83 -23.26 -5.28
C ARG A 15 18.91 -23.73 -6.73
N ASP A 16 19.44 -24.93 -6.94
CA ASP A 16 19.54 -25.52 -8.27
C ASP A 16 18.15 -25.85 -8.84
N SER A 17 17.21 -26.28 -7.99
CA SER A 17 15.81 -26.50 -8.41
C SER A 17 15.13 -25.20 -8.86
N LEU A 18 15.43 -24.06 -8.27
CA LEU A 18 14.90 -22.75 -8.70
C LEU A 18 15.40 -22.35 -10.09
N ASP A 19 16.62 -22.73 -10.47
CA ASP A 19 17.12 -22.49 -11.83
C ASP A 19 16.36 -23.34 -12.86
N ILE A 20 16.01 -24.58 -12.51
CA ILE A 20 15.16 -25.44 -13.34
C ILE A 20 13.75 -24.86 -13.43
N GLN A 21 13.16 -24.47 -12.31
CA GLN A 21 11.86 -23.81 -12.23
C GLN A 21 11.80 -22.61 -13.19
N LYS A 22 12.80 -21.75 -13.12
CA LYS A 22 12.89 -20.57 -13.98
C LYS A 22 12.89 -20.94 -15.47
N LYS A 23 13.71 -21.93 -15.86
CA LYS A 23 13.79 -22.39 -17.27
C LYS A 23 12.47 -23.00 -17.74
N ILE A 24 11.81 -23.83 -16.91
CA ILE A 24 10.50 -24.41 -17.23
C ILE A 24 9.47 -23.29 -17.44
N ARG A 25 9.42 -22.33 -16.51
CA ARG A 25 8.47 -21.21 -16.58
C ARG A 25 8.71 -20.34 -17.83
N GLU A 26 9.96 -20.02 -18.15
CA GLU A 26 10.30 -19.27 -19.37
C GLU A 26 9.85 -20.01 -20.64
N ASN A 27 9.96 -21.33 -20.68
CA ASN A 27 9.55 -22.14 -21.82
C ASN A 27 8.03 -22.28 -21.97
N LEU A 28 7.27 -22.22 -20.86
CA LEU A 28 5.81 -22.47 -20.82
C LEU A 28 4.99 -21.19 -20.65
N ILE A 29 5.61 -20.03 -20.46
CA ILE A 29 4.91 -18.80 -20.09
C ILE A 29 3.75 -18.42 -21.03
N LYS A 30 3.89 -18.71 -22.30
CA LYS A 30 2.85 -18.44 -23.31
C LYS A 30 1.70 -19.44 -23.30
N GLU A 31 1.91 -20.60 -22.68
CA GLU A 31 0.98 -21.73 -22.69
C GLU A 31 0.35 -21.99 -21.31
N PHE A 32 0.71 -21.21 -20.27
CA PHE A 32 0.24 -21.44 -18.90
C PHE A 32 -1.28 -21.49 -18.78
N PHE A 33 -1.98 -20.76 -19.59
CA PHE A 33 -3.44 -20.69 -19.57
C PHE A 33 -4.12 -21.79 -20.41
N ASP A 34 -3.34 -22.61 -21.12
CA ASP A 34 -3.83 -23.78 -21.85
C ASP A 34 -3.94 -25.01 -20.93
N PHE A 35 -3.26 -24.97 -19.77
CA PHE A 35 -3.19 -26.09 -18.82
C PHE A 35 -4.27 -25.99 -17.75
N GLN A 36 -5.40 -26.67 -17.97
CA GLN A 36 -6.57 -26.59 -17.08
C GLN A 36 -6.33 -27.23 -15.70
N ASP A 37 -5.42 -28.21 -15.61
CA ASP A 37 -5.09 -28.94 -14.40
C ASP A 37 -3.57 -29.15 -14.23
N PHE A 38 -3.19 -29.56 -13.01
CA PHE A 38 -1.79 -29.84 -12.71
C PHE A 38 -1.24 -31.01 -13.52
N GLN A 39 -2.03 -32.04 -13.83
CA GLN A 39 -1.56 -33.19 -14.57
C GLN A 39 -1.01 -32.79 -15.93
N THR A 40 -1.75 -31.98 -16.68
CA THR A 40 -1.33 -31.47 -17.99
C THR A 40 -0.10 -30.57 -17.88
N LEU A 41 -0.08 -29.67 -16.87
CA LEU A 41 1.05 -28.79 -16.62
C LEU A 41 2.32 -29.57 -16.23
N GLN A 42 2.20 -30.58 -15.35
CA GLN A 42 3.28 -31.47 -14.95
C GLN A 42 3.84 -32.24 -16.14
N PHE A 43 2.96 -32.82 -16.97
CA PHE A 43 3.34 -33.53 -18.16
C PHE A 43 4.17 -32.66 -19.12
N GLU A 44 3.72 -31.47 -19.43
CA GLU A 44 4.43 -30.54 -20.33
C GLU A 44 5.74 -30.01 -19.72
N ALA A 45 5.82 -29.86 -18.41
CA ALA A 45 7.06 -29.54 -17.73
C ALA A 45 8.08 -30.70 -17.77
N LEU A 46 7.63 -31.92 -17.49
CA LEU A 46 8.47 -33.11 -17.52
C LEU A 46 9.02 -33.41 -18.93
N ARG A 47 8.27 -33.09 -19.98
CA ARG A 47 8.73 -33.19 -21.37
C ARG A 47 9.93 -32.31 -21.69
N GLN A 48 10.21 -31.30 -20.87
CA GLN A 48 11.38 -30.44 -21.02
C GLN A 48 12.62 -30.97 -20.31
N ILE A 49 12.47 -31.95 -19.40
CA ILE A 49 13.57 -32.54 -18.62
C ILE A 49 14.10 -33.77 -19.36
N ASN A 50 15.35 -33.72 -19.77
CA ASN A 50 15.97 -34.72 -20.66
C ASN A 50 15.85 -36.16 -20.15
N GLU A 51 16.01 -36.36 -18.84
CA GLU A 51 16.06 -37.66 -18.18
C GLU A 51 14.73 -38.42 -18.25
N VAL A 52 13.60 -37.70 -18.31
CA VAL A 52 12.26 -38.31 -18.29
C VAL A 52 11.43 -38.05 -19.55
N ARG A 53 11.80 -37.07 -20.39
CA ARG A 53 10.98 -36.58 -21.53
C ARG A 53 10.53 -37.63 -22.53
N ARG A 54 11.33 -38.72 -22.72
CA ARG A 54 11.04 -39.79 -23.69
C ARG A 54 10.15 -40.89 -23.11
N SER A 55 10.17 -41.03 -21.78
CA SER A 55 9.43 -42.11 -21.08
C SER A 55 8.09 -41.65 -20.55
N VAL A 56 7.93 -40.31 -20.29
CA VAL A 56 6.71 -39.78 -19.72
C VAL A 56 5.56 -39.79 -20.74
N LYS A 57 4.39 -40.29 -20.29
CA LYS A 57 3.12 -40.24 -21.03
C LYS A 57 2.13 -39.40 -20.23
N ASN A 58 1.12 -38.85 -20.92
CA ASN A 58 0.06 -38.09 -20.25
C ASN A 58 -0.94 -39.05 -19.56
N GLN A 59 -0.44 -39.77 -18.56
CA GLN A 59 -1.18 -40.69 -17.71
C GLN A 59 -0.68 -40.51 -16.27
N PRO A 60 -1.56 -40.55 -15.25
CA PRO A 60 -1.19 -40.26 -13.87
C PRO A 60 0.02 -41.07 -13.37
N ASP A 61 0.00 -42.38 -13.54
CA ASP A 61 1.08 -43.25 -13.07
C ASP A 61 2.43 -43.00 -13.79
N SER A 62 2.38 -42.61 -15.05
CA SER A 62 3.59 -42.28 -15.82
C SER A 62 4.19 -40.96 -15.35
N ILE A 63 3.33 -39.98 -15.04
CA ILE A 63 3.71 -38.66 -14.51
C ILE A 63 4.31 -38.82 -13.12
N ILE A 64 3.66 -39.56 -12.21
CA ILE A 64 4.16 -39.80 -10.85
C ILE A 64 5.54 -40.42 -10.88
N ARG A 65 5.76 -41.49 -11.68
CA ARG A 65 7.09 -42.10 -11.82
C ARG A 65 8.14 -41.14 -12.36
N ALA A 66 7.79 -40.29 -13.30
CA ALA A 66 8.71 -39.27 -13.82
C ALA A 66 9.01 -38.18 -12.77
N ILE A 67 8.03 -37.77 -11.98
CA ILE A 67 8.20 -36.87 -10.85
C ILE A 67 9.16 -37.47 -9.82
N ASP A 68 8.99 -38.76 -9.46
CA ASP A 68 9.86 -39.42 -8.50
C ASP A 68 11.32 -39.40 -8.94
N ILE A 69 11.60 -39.62 -10.24
CA ILE A 69 12.94 -39.50 -10.81
C ILE A 69 13.50 -38.10 -10.66
N VAL A 70 12.71 -37.07 -10.98
CA VAL A 70 13.14 -35.65 -10.89
C VAL A 70 13.37 -35.27 -9.44
N ILE A 71 12.45 -35.58 -8.54
CA ILE A 71 12.55 -35.21 -7.12
C ILE A 71 13.70 -35.94 -6.42
N SER A 72 13.98 -37.20 -6.79
CA SER A 72 15.12 -37.96 -6.22
C SER A 72 16.49 -37.35 -6.55
N HIS A 73 16.59 -36.48 -7.56
CA HIS A 73 17.80 -35.74 -7.87
C HIS A 73 18.11 -34.64 -6.84
N PHE A 74 17.11 -34.12 -6.09
CA PHE A 74 17.25 -33.01 -5.18
C PHE A 74 17.14 -33.40 -3.72
N ASN A 75 17.86 -32.68 -2.86
CA ASN A 75 17.78 -32.77 -1.40
C ASN A 75 16.80 -31.70 -0.85
N PHE A 76 15.50 -31.90 -1.06
CA PHE A 76 14.53 -30.95 -0.52
C PHE A 76 14.36 -31.07 1.01
N PRO A 77 14.23 -29.96 1.73
CA PRO A 77 13.95 -30.00 3.16
C PRO A 77 12.54 -30.57 3.38
N LYS A 78 12.41 -31.54 4.29
CA LYS A 78 11.15 -32.20 4.63
C LYS A 78 10.13 -31.30 5.35
N THR A 79 10.47 -30.06 5.65
CA THR A 79 9.60 -29.10 6.36
C THR A 79 9.86 -27.68 5.83
N VAL A 80 8.90 -27.10 5.15
CA VAL A 80 9.05 -25.80 4.50
C VAL A 80 8.27 -24.68 5.22
N LEU A 81 7.39 -25.00 6.16
CA LEU A 81 6.52 -24.01 6.79
C LEU A 81 6.91 -23.74 8.26
N ASN A 82 7.30 -22.50 8.53
CA ASN A 82 7.45 -22.00 9.89
C ASN A 82 6.23 -21.12 10.26
N LYS A 83 5.68 -21.32 11.44
CA LYS A 83 4.60 -20.51 11.99
C LYS A 83 5.14 -19.66 13.15
N LEU A 84 4.73 -18.40 13.22
CA LEU A 84 4.94 -17.60 14.42
C LEU A 84 4.08 -18.16 15.56
N ASN A 85 4.72 -18.51 16.67
CA ASN A 85 4.00 -18.86 17.90
C ASN A 85 3.49 -17.58 18.60
N LYS A 86 2.74 -17.75 19.71
CA LYS A 86 2.23 -16.63 20.51
C LYS A 86 3.32 -15.71 21.10
N GLN A 87 4.59 -16.12 21.03
CA GLN A 87 5.77 -15.39 21.53
C GLN A 87 6.60 -14.80 20.37
N ASN A 88 6.05 -14.70 19.16
CA ASN A 88 6.71 -14.21 17.95
C ASN A 88 8.00 -14.98 17.55
N GLN A 89 8.12 -16.25 17.95
CA GLN A 89 9.20 -17.12 17.52
C GLN A 89 8.77 -18.01 16.37
N PHE A 90 9.65 -18.21 15.40
CA PHE A 90 9.42 -19.16 14.30
C PHE A 90 9.51 -20.59 14.83
N VAL A 91 8.39 -21.30 14.81
CA VAL A 91 8.32 -22.73 15.11
C VAL A 91 7.93 -23.49 13.85
N PRO A 92 8.62 -24.62 13.55
CA PRO A 92 8.24 -25.44 12.41
C PRO A 92 6.82 -25.96 12.59
N ILE A 93 6.00 -25.83 11.55
CA ILE A 93 4.69 -26.48 11.51
C ILE A 93 4.96 -27.94 11.18
N LYS A 94 4.55 -28.85 12.06
CA LYS A 94 4.45 -30.26 11.67
C LYS A 94 3.39 -30.34 10.58
N PRO A 95 3.71 -30.79 9.35
CA PRO A 95 2.73 -30.94 8.30
C PRO A 95 1.65 -31.91 8.81
N LYS A 96 0.38 -31.55 8.58
CA LYS A 96 -0.75 -32.44 8.90
C LYS A 96 -0.74 -33.72 8.08
N LYS A 97 0.05 -33.73 6.99
CA LYS A 97 0.25 -34.82 6.04
C LYS A 97 1.69 -34.73 5.54
N GLU A 98 2.37 -35.87 5.36
CA GLU A 98 3.67 -35.88 4.70
C GLU A 98 3.51 -35.35 3.27
N GLU A 99 4.36 -34.38 2.88
CA GLU A 99 4.39 -33.85 1.53
C GLU A 99 4.77 -34.99 0.56
N THR A 100 3.98 -35.19 -0.48
CA THR A 100 4.26 -36.14 -1.52
C THR A 100 5.31 -35.61 -2.49
N ASN A 101 5.96 -36.45 -3.27
CA ASN A 101 6.88 -36.02 -4.34
C ASN A 101 6.15 -35.13 -5.37
N VAL A 102 4.86 -35.34 -5.55
CA VAL A 102 4.01 -34.49 -6.40
C VAL A 102 3.89 -33.06 -5.83
N ASP A 103 3.68 -32.93 -4.51
CA ASP A 103 3.62 -31.62 -3.84
C ASP A 103 4.97 -30.90 -3.94
N LEU A 104 6.09 -31.63 -3.71
CA LEU A 104 7.44 -31.08 -3.85
C LEU A 104 7.73 -30.64 -5.29
N PHE A 105 7.30 -31.42 -6.30
CA PHE A 105 7.45 -31.07 -7.70
C PHE A 105 6.67 -29.80 -8.07
N ASN A 106 5.40 -29.72 -7.66
CA ASN A 106 4.57 -28.54 -7.91
C ASN A 106 5.18 -27.29 -7.28
N TYR A 107 5.68 -27.42 -6.06
CA TYR A 107 6.22 -26.32 -5.30
C TYR A 107 7.62 -25.88 -5.77
N TRP A 108 8.58 -26.83 -5.86
CA TRP A 108 9.98 -26.51 -6.13
C TRP A 108 10.34 -26.46 -7.61
N ILE A 109 9.68 -27.26 -8.44
CA ILE A 109 10.01 -27.37 -9.87
C ILE A 109 9.06 -26.55 -10.74
N LEU A 110 7.76 -26.57 -10.47
CA LEU A 110 6.81 -25.71 -11.19
C LEU A 110 6.70 -24.32 -10.56
N GLY A 111 6.81 -24.24 -9.24
CA GLY A 111 6.65 -23.01 -8.47
C GLY A 111 5.20 -22.53 -8.41
N PHE A 112 4.24 -23.47 -8.40
CA PHE A 112 2.81 -23.17 -8.34
C PHE A 112 2.10 -23.94 -7.22
N ASP A 113 1.20 -23.26 -6.50
CA ASP A 113 0.27 -23.86 -5.53
C ASP A 113 -1.07 -24.23 -6.20
N THR A 114 -1.47 -23.46 -7.23
CA THR A 114 -2.63 -23.69 -8.09
C THR A 114 -2.21 -23.52 -9.55
N THR A 115 -3.03 -23.95 -10.51
CA THR A 115 -2.68 -23.66 -11.92
C THR A 115 -3.00 -22.21 -12.27
N PRO A 116 -2.18 -21.54 -13.12
CA PRO A 116 -2.52 -20.19 -13.62
C PRO A 116 -3.89 -20.12 -14.30
N TYR A 117 -4.32 -21.21 -14.95
CA TYR A 117 -5.66 -21.31 -15.55
C TYR A 117 -6.78 -21.22 -14.50
N GLN A 118 -6.67 -21.97 -13.38
CA GLN A 118 -7.67 -21.93 -12.32
C GLN A 118 -7.78 -20.54 -11.69
N GLU A 119 -6.64 -19.91 -11.43
CA GLU A 119 -6.63 -18.54 -10.91
C GLU A 119 -7.18 -17.52 -11.92
N LEU A 120 -6.89 -17.71 -13.21
CA LEU A 120 -7.48 -16.86 -14.27
C LEU A 120 -9.00 -17.00 -14.32
N GLN A 121 -9.55 -18.22 -14.22
CA GLN A 121 -10.99 -18.44 -14.20
C GLN A 121 -11.65 -17.80 -12.97
N TYR A 122 -11.02 -17.92 -11.79
CA TYR A 122 -11.49 -17.24 -10.58
C TYR A 122 -11.52 -15.71 -10.77
N LEU A 123 -10.43 -15.12 -11.23
CA LEU A 123 -10.35 -13.67 -11.47
C LEU A 123 -11.36 -13.22 -12.52
N LYS A 124 -11.49 -13.98 -13.62
CA LYS A 124 -12.46 -13.68 -14.69
C LYS A 124 -13.90 -13.65 -14.18
N ASN A 125 -14.32 -14.68 -13.46
CA ASN A 125 -15.68 -14.74 -12.90
C ASN A 125 -15.95 -13.57 -11.94
N SER A 126 -14.96 -13.22 -11.10
CA SER A 126 -15.07 -12.08 -10.19
C SER A 126 -15.16 -10.75 -10.94
N VAL A 127 -14.30 -10.54 -11.95
CA VAL A 127 -14.32 -9.31 -12.78
C VAL A 127 -15.64 -9.16 -13.53
N GLU A 128 -16.16 -10.25 -14.11
CA GLU A 128 -17.46 -10.23 -14.78
C GLU A 128 -18.62 -9.91 -13.83
N SER A 129 -18.53 -10.37 -12.57
CA SER A 129 -19.50 -9.99 -11.54
C SER A 129 -19.41 -8.49 -11.22
N HIS A 130 -18.20 -7.97 -11.03
CA HIS A 130 -17.97 -6.54 -10.78
C HIS A 130 -18.46 -5.68 -11.97
N LEU A 131 -18.18 -6.09 -13.20
CA LEU A 131 -18.67 -5.39 -14.41
C LEU A 131 -20.19 -5.37 -14.49
N ARG A 132 -20.85 -6.49 -14.20
CA ARG A 132 -22.32 -6.55 -14.18
C ARG A 132 -22.90 -5.62 -13.14
N PHE A 133 -22.33 -5.62 -11.93
CA PHE A 133 -22.74 -4.75 -10.85
C PHE A 133 -22.60 -3.26 -11.21
N ILE A 134 -21.41 -2.83 -11.64
CA ILE A 134 -21.17 -1.43 -11.98
C ILE A 134 -22.01 -0.97 -13.18
N SER A 135 -22.22 -1.85 -14.17
CA SER A 135 -23.10 -1.57 -15.32
C SER A 135 -24.56 -1.41 -14.90
N GLY A 136 -25.01 -2.19 -13.91
CA GLY A 136 -26.34 -2.02 -13.32
C GLY A 136 -26.53 -0.66 -12.65
N LEU A 137 -25.52 -0.19 -11.90
CA LEU A 137 -25.55 1.14 -11.30
C LEU A 137 -25.54 2.25 -12.37
N ILE A 138 -24.69 2.13 -13.39
CA ILE A 138 -24.66 3.08 -14.51
C ILE A 138 -26.04 3.15 -15.17
N GLY A 139 -26.65 2.00 -15.51
CA GLY A 139 -27.97 1.94 -16.13
C GLY A 139 -29.09 2.49 -15.23
N LYS A 140 -29.01 2.33 -13.90
CA LYS A 140 -29.96 2.92 -12.95
C LYS A 140 -29.98 4.45 -13.05
N TYR A 141 -28.81 5.08 -13.09
CA TYR A 141 -28.70 6.55 -13.04
C TYR A 141 -28.63 7.22 -14.42
N GLU A 142 -28.24 6.51 -15.48
CA GLU A 142 -28.12 7.07 -16.83
C GLU A 142 -29.43 7.66 -17.35
N ASN A 143 -30.57 7.14 -16.90
CA ASN A 143 -31.90 7.58 -17.31
C ASN A 143 -32.44 8.80 -16.54
N GLU A 144 -31.74 9.23 -15.49
CA GLU A 144 -32.11 10.43 -14.74
C GLU A 144 -32.02 11.67 -15.62
N THR A 145 -33.05 12.52 -15.59
CA THR A 145 -33.16 13.69 -16.46
C THR A 145 -31.95 14.63 -16.37
N PHE A 146 -31.41 14.87 -15.17
CA PHE A 146 -30.25 15.73 -14.99
C PHE A 146 -28.96 15.09 -15.50
N ILE A 147 -28.82 13.74 -15.48
CA ILE A 147 -27.70 13.02 -16.08
C ILE A 147 -27.77 13.11 -17.61
N GLN A 148 -28.94 12.94 -18.20
CA GLN A 148 -29.13 13.10 -19.62
C GLN A 148 -28.81 14.52 -20.08
N LEU A 149 -29.30 15.55 -19.36
CA LEU A 149 -28.98 16.95 -19.65
C LEU A 149 -27.47 17.24 -19.49
N TYR A 150 -26.82 16.65 -18.52
CA TYR A 150 -25.37 16.77 -18.38
C TYR A 150 -24.63 16.14 -19.57
N ASN A 151 -25.04 14.95 -19.99
CA ASN A 151 -24.40 14.22 -21.08
C ASN A 151 -24.57 14.91 -22.43
N THR A 152 -25.77 15.49 -22.70
CA THR A 152 -26.09 16.18 -23.97
C THR A 152 -25.61 17.64 -23.96
N ASP A 153 -26.05 18.42 -23.01
CA ASP A 153 -25.88 19.88 -23.01
C ASP A 153 -24.70 20.35 -22.13
N LYS A 154 -24.00 19.43 -21.46
CA LYS A 154 -22.96 19.74 -20.46
C LYS A 154 -23.44 20.65 -19.32
N LYS A 155 -24.75 20.65 -19.07
CA LYS A 155 -25.37 21.47 -18.04
C LYS A 155 -25.22 20.83 -16.67
N ASN A 156 -24.61 21.56 -15.74
CA ASN A 156 -24.48 21.07 -14.37
C ASN A 156 -25.81 21.12 -13.63
N PRO A 157 -26.10 20.09 -12.77
CA PRO A 157 -27.27 20.08 -11.90
C PRO A 157 -27.37 21.31 -11.00
N GLY A 158 -28.60 21.72 -10.68
CA GLY A 158 -28.88 22.90 -9.87
C GLY A 158 -28.70 22.68 -8.38
N ASP A 159 -29.21 21.57 -7.87
CA ASP A 159 -29.18 21.27 -6.44
C ASP A 159 -28.02 20.33 -6.03
N ASN A 160 -27.80 20.21 -4.74
CA ASN A 160 -26.68 19.44 -4.21
C ASN A 160 -26.92 17.93 -4.31
N PHE A 161 -28.16 17.47 -4.25
CA PHE A 161 -28.50 16.05 -4.39
C PHE A 161 -28.24 15.56 -5.81
N GLU A 162 -28.71 16.28 -6.83
CA GLU A 162 -28.43 15.98 -8.23
C GLU A 162 -26.93 16.01 -8.53
N ARG A 163 -26.19 16.99 -7.95
CA ARG A 163 -24.72 17.06 -8.08
C ARG A 163 -24.04 15.86 -7.46
N MET A 164 -24.50 15.41 -6.30
CA MET A 164 -24.01 14.23 -5.61
C MET A 164 -24.19 12.98 -6.46
N LEU A 165 -25.40 12.77 -7.02
CA LEU A 165 -25.70 11.66 -7.90
C LEU A 165 -24.89 11.71 -9.21
N LEU A 166 -24.71 12.90 -9.79
CA LEU A 166 -23.86 13.05 -10.98
C LEU A 166 -22.39 12.71 -10.70
N ASP A 167 -21.84 13.14 -9.58
CA ASP A 167 -20.47 12.79 -9.20
C ASP A 167 -20.33 11.28 -8.93
N PHE A 168 -21.34 10.66 -8.35
CA PHE A 168 -21.41 9.21 -8.19
C PHE A 168 -21.46 8.47 -9.54
N TYR A 169 -22.32 8.89 -10.44
CA TYR A 169 -22.41 8.34 -11.80
C TYR A 169 -21.06 8.42 -12.53
N LYS A 170 -20.37 9.56 -12.44
CA LYS A 170 -19.03 9.73 -13.00
C LYS A 170 -17.99 8.79 -12.37
N ARG A 171 -18.10 8.50 -11.06
CA ARG A 171 -17.25 7.50 -10.40
C ARG A 171 -17.53 6.09 -10.92
N CYS A 172 -18.81 5.73 -11.09
CA CYS A 172 -19.18 4.44 -11.68
C CYS A 172 -18.58 4.26 -13.08
N LEU A 173 -18.63 5.30 -13.93
CA LEU A 173 -18.01 5.25 -15.27
C LEU A 173 -16.48 5.03 -15.19
N ARG A 174 -15.78 5.77 -14.33
CA ARG A 174 -14.32 5.59 -14.13
C ARG A 174 -13.97 4.21 -13.60
N GLU A 175 -14.75 3.71 -12.66
CA GLU A 175 -14.55 2.37 -12.10
C GLU A 175 -14.73 1.28 -13.15
N ARG A 176 -15.77 1.38 -13.98
CA ARG A 176 -15.96 0.49 -15.13
C ARG A 176 -14.73 0.47 -16.04
N ASP A 177 -14.20 1.64 -16.35
CA ASP A 177 -13.03 1.76 -17.23
C ASP A 177 -11.77 1.15 -16.60
N LEU A 178 -11.58 1.30 -15.27
CA LEU A 178 -10.49 0.64 -14.53
C LEU A 178 -10.64 -0.89 -14.49
N ILE A 179 -11.88 -1.39 -14.35
CA ILE A 179 -12.17 -2.83 -14.40
C ILE A 179 -11.84 -3.38 -15.78
N LEU A 180 -12.23 -2.67 -16.83
CA LEU A 180 -11.94 -3.06 -18.21
C LEU A 180 -10.43 -3.04 -18.51
N ASP A 181 -9.71 -2.02 -18.05
CA ASP A 181 -8.24 -1.98 -18.17
C ASP A 181 -7.57 -3.18 -17.47
N TYR A 182 -8.01 -3.49 -16.26
CA TYR A 182 -7.51 -4.65 -15.53
C TYR A 182 -7.79 -5.96 -16.28
N TYR A 183 -9.03 -6.15 -16.74
CA TYR A 183 -9.45 -7.34 -17.51
C TYR A 183 -8.58 -7.55 -18.75
N LEU A 184 -8.33 -6.48 -19.51
CA LEU A 184 -7.62 -6.55 -20.78
C LEU A 184 -6.10 -6.66 -20.61
N ASN A 185 -5.53 -5.98 -19.63
CA ASN A 185 -4.09 -5.73 -19.60
C ASN A 185 -3.34 -6.38 -18.43
N ARG A 186 -4.00 -6.73 -17.31
CA ARG A 186 -3.30 -7.12 -16.07
C ARG A 186 -3.73 -8.45 -15.47
N MET A 187 -4.90 -8.94 -15.82
CA MET A 187 -5.49 -10.13 -15.18
C MET A 187 -4.64 -11.39 -15.37
N HIS A 188 -4.01 -11.56 -16.54
CA HIS A 188 -3.15 -12.71 -16.83
C HIS A 188 -1.91 -12.73 -15.94
N ASP A 189 -1.20 -11.61 -15.81
CA ASP A 189 -0.02 -11.51 -14.94
C ASP A 189 -0.40 -11.75 -13.48
N ARG A 190 -1.56 -11.24 -13.07
CA ARG A 190 -2.09 -11.46 -11.72
C ARG A 190 -2.43 -12.92 -11.46
N ALA A 191 -3.00 -13.63 -12.42
CA ALA A 191 -3.30 -15.06 -12.32
C ALA A 191 -2.02 -15.89 -12.13
N ILE A 192 -0.97 -15.61 -12.92
CA ILE A 192 0.34 -16.25 -12.76
C ILE A 192 0.94 -15.98 -11.38
N TYR A 193 0.89 -14.70 -10.95
CA TYR A 193 1.40 -14.31 -9.64
C TYR A 193 0.64 -15.02 -8.51
N LYS A 194 -0.68 -15.08 -8.59
CA LYS A 194 -1.54 -15.71 -7.59
C LYS A 194 -1.33 -17.22 -7.52
N ALA A 195 -1.19 -17.87 -8.66
CA ALA A 195 -0.90 -19.30 -8.75
C ALA A 195 0.49 -19.65 -8.22
N SER A 196 1.44 -18.70 -8.21
CA SER A 196 2.82 -18.96 -7.82
C SER A 196 2.94 -19.36 -6.36
N ALA A 197 3.67 -20.45 -6.09
CA ALA A 197 3.99 -20.92 -4.75
C ALA A 197 4.75 -19.86 -3.96
N LYS A 198 4.30 -19.59 -2.76
CA LYS A 198 4.87 -18.54 -1.91
C LYS A 198 5.82 -19.15 -0.90
N LEU A 199 7.11 -19.05 -1.19
CA LEU A 199 8.19 -19.42 -0.28
C LEU A 199 8.24 -18.40 0.88
N GLY A 200 7.67 -18.75 2.04
CA GLY A 200 7.86 -18.02 3.28
C GLY A 200 6.87 -16.87 3.53
N PHE A 201 7.16 -16.10 4.54
CA PHE A 201 6.44 -15.11 5.35
C PHE A 201 5.37 -14.22 4.69
N ASN A 202 5.39 -14.02 3.39
CA ASN A 202 4.56 -13.02 2.70
C ASN A 202 3.16 -13.51 2.26
N SER A 203 2.74 -14.73 2.62
CA SER A 203 1.46 -15.27 2.13
C SER A 203 0.24 -14.54 2.70
N PHE A 204 0.33 -13.96 3.90
CA PHE A 204 -0.82 -13.32 4.55
C PHE A 204 -1.12 -11.91 4.04
N ALA A 205 -0.08 -11.10 3.76
CA ALA A 205 -0.24 -9.74 3.29
C ALA A 205 -0.68 -9.65 1.82
N PHE A 206 -0.34 -10.67 1.00
CA PHE A 206 -0.60 -10.67 -0.44
C PHE A 206 -1.86 -11.44 -0.86
N ASN A 207 -2.55 -12.12 0.06
CA ASN A 207 -3.80 -12.85 -0.20
C ASN A 207 -5.05 -12.09 0.23
N THR A 208 -4.96 -10.78 0.49
CA THR A 208 -6.15 -9.99 0.74
C THR A 208 -6.92 -9.77 -0.57
N PRO A 209 -8.26 -9.80 -0.55
CA PRO A 209 -9.10 -9.47 -1.72
C PRO A 209 -8.74 -8.13 -2.36
N PHE A 210 -8.20 -7.19 -1.59
CA PHE A 210 -7.71 -5.89 -2.06
C PHE A 210 -6.59 -5.98 -3.10
N ASN A 211 -5.71 -6.98 -3.00
CA ASN A 211 -4.60 -7.13 -3.93
C ASN A 211 -4.98 -7.85 -5.23
N ASP A 212 -6.08 -8.61 -5.21
CA ASP A 212 -6.55 -9.30 -6.40
C ASP A 212 -7.22 -8.35 -7.39
N PHE A 213 -7.83 -7.27 -6.88
CA PHE A 213 -8.59 -6.31 -7.67
C PHE A 213 -8.13 -4.87 -7.35
N PRO A 214 -7.04 -4.39 -7.95
CA PRO A 214 -6.46 -3.07 -7.64
C PRO A 214 -7.37 -1.89 -7.99
N TYR A 215 -8.44 -2.14 -8.77
CA TYR A 215 -9.48 -1.17 -9.09
C TYR A 215 -10.62 -1.17 -8.07
N LYS A 216 -10.68 -2.15 -7.18
CA LYS A 216 -11.83 -2.32 -6.28
C LYS A 216 -11.94 -1.12 -5.35
N SER A 217 -12.79 -0.18 -5.71
CA SER A 217 -13.18 0.95 -4.90
C SER A 217 -14.30 0.56 -3.93
N TRP A 218 -14.59 1.46 -3.00
CA TRP A 218 -15.71 1.31 -2.08
C TRP A 218 -17.06 1.05 -2.79
N VAL A 219 -17.24 1.58 -4.01
CA VAL A 219 -18.44 1.38 -4.85
C VAL A 219 -18.73 -0.10 -5.08
N ILE A 220 -17.69 -0.94 -5.24
CA ILE A 220 -17.83 -2.38 -5.54
C ILE A 220 -17.81 -3.23 -4.28
N TYR A 221 -17.30 -2.71 -3.15
CA TYR A 221 -17.12 -3.48 -1.92
C TYR A 221 -18.41 -3.84 -1.20
N ARG A 222 -19.45 -3.04 -1.36
CA ARG A 222 -20.74 -3.25 -0.71
C ARG A 222 -21.81 -3.56 -1.74
N ASP A 223 -21.70 -4.73 -2.38
CA ASP A 223 -22.65 -5.23 -3.38
C ASP A 223 -24.10 -5.23 -2.89
N GLU A 224 -24.31 -5.36 -1.58
CA GLU A 224 -25.63 -5.54 -0.96
C GLU A 224 -26.28 -4.22 -0.51
N TYR A 225 -25.50 -3.15 -0.34
CA TYR A 225 -25.92 -1.93 0.37
C TYR A 225 -25.85 -0.67 -0.49
N PHE A 226 -25.68 -0.81 -1.80
CA PHE A 226 -25.53 0.37 -2.64
C PHE A 226 -26.86 0.99 -3.04
N ASP A 227 -27.66 1.35 -2.04
CA ASP A 227 -28.60 2.44 -2.21
C ASP A 227 -27.90 3.73 -1.83
N TYR A 228 -27.52 4.51 -2.85
CA TYR A 228 -26.75 5.74 -2.65
C TYR A 228 -27.52 6.76 -1.80
N GLU A 229 -28.84 6.73 -1.82
CA GLU A 229 -29.70 7.55 -0.97
C GLU A 229 -29.55 7.21 0.51
N MET A 230 -29.20 5.96 0.83
CA MET A 230 -29.06 5.46 2.19
C MET A 230 -27.64 5.54 2.78
N ILE A 231 -26.62 5.40 1.95
CA ILE A 231 -25.22 5.21 2.39
C ILE A 231 -24.66 6.37 3.17
N ASN A 232 -25.04 7.57 2.80
CA ASN A 232 -24.20 8.70 3.12
C ASN A 232 -24.34 9.23 4.52
N SER A 233 -25.33 8.76 5.28
CA SER A 233 -25.57 9.28 6.62
C SER A 233 -25.23 8.32 7.76
N ALA A 234 -25.14 7.03 7.49
CA ALA A 234 -24.95 6.02 8.54
C ALA A 234 -23.63 5.23 8.46
N ALA A 235 -23.13 4.97 7.26
CA ALA A 235 -22.01 4.04 7.04
C ALA A 235 -20.76 4.36 7.89
N HIS A 236 -20.36 5.64 7.98
CA HIS A 236 -19.19 6.03 8.78
C HIS A 236 -19.40 5.90 10.28
N ARG A 237 -20.66 5.90 10.76
CA ARG A 237 -20.99 5.73 12.18
C ARG A 237 -20.90 4.27 12.62
N CYS A 238 -21.00 3.34 11.67
CA CYS A 238 -21.02 1.90 11.88
C CYS A 238 -19.72 1.19 11.44
N TYR A 239 -18.73 1.94 10.98
CA TYR A 239 -17.53 1.44 10.31
C TYR A 239 -16.78 0.33 11.07
N ASP A 240 -16.63 0.47 12.38
CA ASP A 240 -15.88 -0.49 13.22
C ASP A 240 -16.78 -1.48 13.97
N ILE A 241 -18.05 -1.60 13.56
CA ILE A 241 -19.03 -2.37 14.33
C ILE A 241 -19.45 -3.61 13.55
N SER A 242 -19.28 -4.79 14.14
CA SER A 242 -19.65 -6.08 13.54
C SER A 242 -21.16 -6.25 13.23
N ALA A 243 -22.02 -5.41 13.82
CA ALA A 243 -23.46 -5.35 13.58
C ALA A 243 -23.85 -4.17 12.66
N GLY A 244 -22.96 -3.78 11.73
CA GLY A 244 -23.12 -2.58 10.90
C GLY A 244 -24.44 -2.55 10.12
N ASP A 245 -24.80 -3.66 9.50
CA ASP A 245 -25.98 -3.76 8.62
C ASP A 245 -27.30 -3.49 9.35
N GLU A 246 -27.49 -4.14 10.51
CA GLU A 246 -28.68 -3.91 11.35
C GLU A 246 -28.73 -2.47 11.88
N LEU A 247 -27.57 -1.88 12.14
CA LEU A 247 -27.48 -0.50 12.61
C LEU A 247 -27.80 0.49 11.50
N GLU A 248 -27.34 0.25 10.28
CA GLU A 248 -27.66 1.09 9.12
C GLU A 248 -29.17 1.13 8.85
N GLU A 249 -29.83 -0.03 8.85
CA GLU A 249 -31.27 -0.10 8.70
C GLU A 249 -32.00 0.68 9.82
N LEU A 250 -31.56 0.53 11.07
CA LEU A 250 -32.12 1.29 12.19
C LEU A 250 -31.91 2.80 12.08
N TYR A 251 -30.79 3.26 11.51
CA TYR A 251 -30.54 4.68 11.32
C TYR A 251 -31.59 5.34 10.43
N HIS A 252 -32.01 4.64 9.37
CA HIS A 252 -33.02 5.12 8.45
C HIS A 252 -34.45 4.94 8.94
N THR A 253 -34.75 3.82 9.59
CA THR A 253 -36.10 3.49 10.04
C THR A 253 -36.46 4.05 11.41
N ASN A 254 -35.50 4.08 12.34
CA ASN A 254 -35.71 4.57 13.71
C ASN A 254 -34.41 5.09 14.34
N LYS A 255 -34.08 6.31 14.03
CA LYS A 255 -32.83 6.96 14.44
C LYS A 255 -32.63 7.01 15.98
N GLN A 256 -33.71 7.17 16.76
CA GLN A 256 -33.61 7.14 18.23
C GLN A 256 -33.21 5.73 18.72
N ARG A 257 -33.75 4.67 18.12
CA ARG A 257 -33.39 3.29 18.46
C ARG A 257 -31.98 2.93 18.01
N PHE A 258 -31.58 3.47 16.86
CA PHE A 258 -30.20 3.38 16.38
C PHE A 258 -29.22 3.91 17.43
N TYR A 259 -29.38 5.16 17.89
CA TYR A 259 -28.47 5.74 18.88
C TYR A 259 -28.50 5.05 20.23
N ASN A 260 -29.67 4.56 20.65
CA ASN A 260 -29.78 3.76 21.87
C ASN A 260 -28.96 2.45 21.77
N LYS A 261 -28.91 1.84 20.58
CA LYS A 261 -28.12 0.62 20.33
C LYS A 261 -26.64 0.96 20.13
N LEU A 262 -26.33 1.97 19.33
CA LEU A 262 -24.96 2.43 19.07
C LEU A 262 -24.23 2.77 20.37
N PHE A 263 -24.84 3.56 21.26
CA PHE A 263 -24.20 3.97 22.50
C PHE A 263 -24.11 2.88 23.57
N LYS A 264 -24.78 1.74 23.39
CA LYS A 264 -24.51 0.53 24.19
C LYS A 264 -23.25 -0.20 23.70
N ILE A 265 -23.01 -0.21 22.40
CA ILE A 265 -21.85 -0.86 21.77
C ILE A 265 -20.62 0.07 21.89
N LYS A 266 -20.80 1.35 21.61
CA LYS A 266 -19.78 2.40 21.65
C LYS A 266 -20.24 3.50 22.64
N PRO A 267 -19.87 3.40 23.91
CA PRO A 267 -20.30 4.37 24.92
C PRO A 267 -19.86 5.79 24.60
N LEU A 268 -20.67 6.78 24.98
CA LEU A 268 -20.34 8.20 24.79
C LEU A 268 -18.98 8.60 25.40
N SER A 269 -18.58 7.96 26.51
CA SER A 269 -17.26 8.16 27.10
C SER A 269 -16.13 7.75 26.16
N GLU A 270 -16.31 6.65 25.42
CA GLU A 270 -15.33 6.17 24.44
C GLU A 270 -15.22 7.14 23.24
N ILE A 271 -16.35 7.62 22.74
CA ILE A 271 -16.38 8.62 21.65
C ILE A 271 -15.57 9.87 22.06
N PHE A 272 -15.78 10.39 23.26
CA PHE A 272 -15.03 11.55 23.75
C PHE A 272 -13.54 11.22 23.98
N ILE A 273 -13.19 10.02 24.41
CA ILE A 273 -11.78 9.59 24.53
C ILE A 273 -11.14 9.53 23.14
N LYS A 274 -11.83 8.98 22.13
CA LYS A 274 -11.33 8.94 20.75
C LYS A 274 -11.17 10.32 20.14
N ILE A 275 -12.13 11.24 20.38
CA ILE A 275 -12.02 12.64 19.96
C ILE A 275 -10.75 13.28 20.57
N ASP A 276 -10.55 13.15 21.89
CA ASP A 276 -9.36 13.67 22.58
C ASP A 276 -8.08 13.04 22.02
N PHE A 277 -8.07 11.71 21.83
CA PHE A 277 -6.94 10.97 21.27
C PHE A 277 -6.56 11.46 19.86
N TYR A 278 -7.51 11.44 18.91
CA TYR A 278 -7.23 11.85 17.54
C TYR A 278 -6.79 13.31 17.49
N TYR A 279 -7.47 14.19 18.23
CA TYR A 279 -7.12 15.61 18.28
C TYR A 279 -5.67 15.83 18.75
N ASP A 280 -5.22 15.12 19.78
CA ASP A 280 -3.86 15.24 20.30
C ASP A 280 -2.79 14.70 19.34
N HIS A 281 -3.16 13.93 18.31
CA HIS A 281 -2.24 13.26 17.37
C HIS A 281 -2.26 13.79 15.93
N ILE A 282 -3.09 14.81 15.65
CA ILE A 282 -3.13 15.45 14.34
C ILE A 282 -2.41 16.81 14.37
N PRO A 283 -1.93 17.31 13.20
CA PRO A 283 -1.49 18.69 13.09
C PRO A 283 -2.70 19.61 13.23
N HIS A 284 -2.59 20.65 14.03
CA HIS A 284 -3.63 21.66 14.15
C HIS A 284 -2.99 23.06 14.19
N LYS A 285 -3.54 23.98 13.39
CA LYS A 285 -3.11 25.37 13.35
C LYS A 285 -3.78 26.21 14.43
N ASN A 286 -4.99 25.83 14.82
CA ASN A 286 -5.78 26.56 15.81
C ASN A 286 -5.99 25.67 17.03
N ASP A 287 -5.77 26.21 18.22
CA ASP A 287 -6.09 25.50 19.45
C ASP A 287 -7.61 25.39 19.62
N ARG A 288 -8.16 24.25 19.24
CA ARG A 288 -9.57 23.90 19.41
C ARG A 288 -9.85 23.09 20.67
N LYS A 289 -8.85 22.84 21.49
CA LYS A 289 -9.00 22.01 22.69
C LYS A 289 -10.04 22.55 23.65
N SER A 290 -10.04 23.87 23.85
CA SER A 290 -11.06 24.55 24.66
C SER A 290 -12.46 24.39 24.08
N ILE A 291 -12.62 24.43 22.76
CA ILE A 291 -13.90 24.24 22.07
C ILE A 291 -14.41 22.79 22.25
N PHE A 292 -13.56 21.79 22.07
CA PHE A 292 -13.96 20.40 22.29
C PHE A 292 -14.31 20.11 23.75
N LEU A 293 -13.61 20.72 24.71
CA LEU A 293 -13.97 20.64 26.12
C LEU A 293 -15.35 21.26 26.40
N GLU A 294 -15.65 22.41 25.78
CA GLU A 294 -16.96 23.06 25.92
C GLU A 294 -18.06 22.22 25.24
N LEU A 295 -17.83 21.68 24.05
CA LEU A 295 -18.76 20.74 23.39
C LEU A 295 -19.09 19.56 24.29
N LYS A 296 -18.12 18.98 24.97
CA LYS A 296 -18.31 17.89 25.93
C LYS A 296 -19.21 18.28 27.10
N LYS A 297 -19.03 19.50 27.65
CA LYS A 297 -19.89 20.03 28.72
C LYS A 297 -21.31 20.28 28.24
N LEU A 298 -21.49 20.94 27.09
CA LEU A 298 -22.79 21.24 26.50
C LEU A 298 -23.58 19.96 26.20
N PHE A 299 -22.91 18.94 25.63
CA PHE A 299 -23.51 17.64 25.35
C PHE A 299 -23.97 16.94 26.62
N ARG A 300 -23.15 16.87 27.65
CA ARG A 300 -23.48 16.27 28.95
C ARG A 300 -24.62 17.02 29.65
N ALA A 301 -24.65 18.34 29.52
CA ALA A 301 -25.71 19.19 30.07
C ALA A 301 -26.99 19.16 29.22
N ARG A 302 -27.03 18.40 28.10
CA ARG A 302 -28.14 18.31 27.14
C ARG A 302 -28.56 19.67 26.55
N ARG A 303 -27.63 20.62 26.44
CA ARG A 303 -27.85 21.92 25.82
C ARG A 303 -27.72 21.83 24.30
N TRP A 304 -28.70 21.16 23.68
CA TRP A 304 -28.63 20.74 22.29
C TRP A 304 -28.41 21.88 21.29
N LEU A 305 -29.14 23.00 21.43
CA LEU A 305 -28.98 24.13 20.52
C LEU A 305 -27.58 24.73 20.60
N ALA A 306 -27.07 24.93 21.81
CA ALA A 306 -25.73 25.48 22.02
C ALA A 306 -24.63 24.53 21.52
N PHE A 307 -24.81 23.20 21.77
CA PHE A 307 -23.92 22.19 21.23
C PHE A 307 -23.91 22.23 19.70
N PHE A 308 -25.10 22.21 19.08
CA PHE A 308 -25.25 22.18 17.62
C PHE A 308 -24.59 23.42 16.98
N ALA A 309 -24.89 24.61 17.50
CA ALA A 309 -24.35 25.87 17.02
C ALA A 309 -22.81 25.96 17.14
N LEU A 310 -22.23 25.33 18.17
CA LEU A 310 -20.78 25.31 18.37
C LEU A 310 -20.10 24.18 17.55
N ALA A 311 -20.74 23.01 17.43
CA ALA A 311 -20.19 21.83 16.77
C ALA A 311 -20.15 21.94 15.24
N LEU A 312 -21.23 22.45 14.64
CA LEU A 312 -21.37 22.51 13.19
C LEU A 312 -20.25 23.33 12.49
N PRO A 313 -19.82 24.51 12.99
CA PRO A 313 -18.67 25.21 12.44
C PRO A 313 -17.34 24.44 12.58
N GLN A 314 -17.22 23.53 13.57
CA GLN A 314 -15.99 22.76 13.74
C GLN A 314 -15.77 21.76 12.59
N VAL A 315 -16.83 21.25 11.99
CA VAL A 315 -16.74 20.39 10.79
C VAL A 315 -15.99 21.12 9.68
N GLU A 316 -16.41 22.35 9.34
CA GLU A 316 -15.71 23.15 8.32
C GLU A 316 -14.30 23.52 8.75
N GLY A 317 -14.12 23.84 10.03
CA GLY A 317 -12.82 24.19 10.59
C GLY A 317 -11.81 23.04 10.45
N LEU A 318 -12.22 21.81 10.74
CA LEU A 318 -11.37 20.62 10.58
C LEU A 318 -11.02 20.36 9.11
N PHE A 319 -11.97 20.45 8.18
CA PHE A 319 -11.68 20.33 6.75
C PHE A 319 -10.78 21.46 6.24
N THR A 320 -10.84 22.66 6.83
CA THR A 320 -9.90 23.75 6.53
C THR A 320 -8.48 23.40 6.96
N GLU A 321 -8.32 22.80 8.13
CA GLU A 321 -7.02 22.37 8.63
C GLU A 321 -6.47 21.17 7.83
N MET A 322 -7.30 20.17 7.51
CA MET A 322 -6.93 19.10 6.61
C MET A 322 -6.44 19.61 5.26
N LEU A 323 -7.21 20.53 4.64
CA LEU A 323 -6.81 21.11 3.35
C LEU A 323 -5.48 21.86 3.47
N SER A 324 -5.27 22.63 4.53
CA SER A 324 -3.99 23.31 4.73
C SER A 324 -2.82 22.35 4.97
N THR A 325 -3.11 21.13 5.40
CA THR A 325 -2.11 20.07 5.56
C THR A 325 -1.77 19.42 4.23
N VAL A 326 -2.79 19.02 3.43
CA VAL A 326 -2.55 18.31 2.16
C VAL A 326 -2.19 19.25 1.00
N SER A 327 -2.62 20.50 1.06
CA SER A 327 -2.38 21.52 0.03
C SER A 327 -2.19 22.90 0.68
N PRO A 328 -1.00 23.21 1.22
CA PRO A 328 -0.75 24.42 2.01
C PRO A 328 -1.08 25.73 1.31
N ASP A 329 -0.96 25.78 0.00
CA ASP A 329 -1.21 26.97 -0.82
C ASP A 329 -2.69 27.16 -1.20
N ASP A 330 -3.54 26.17 -0.90
CA ASP A 330 -4.95 26.15 -1.29
C ASP A 330 -5.85 26.46 -0.10
N LYS A 331 -6.71 27.46 -0.22
CA LYS A 331 -7.58 27.90 0.87
C LYS A 331 -9.00 27.31 0.81
N GLY A 332 -9.46 26.86 -0.36
CA GLY A 332 -10.84 26.42 -0.58
C GLY A 332 -11.88 27.46 -0.16
N LYS A 333 -12.86 27.78 -0.99
CA LYS A 333 -13.84 28.85 -0.73
C LYS A 333 -15.02 28.37 0.12
N SER A 334 -15.42 27.12 -0.01
CA SER A 334 -16.59 26.55 0.68
C SER A 334 -16.23 25.20 1.32
N LEU A 335 -17.06 24.72 2.26
CA LEU A 335 -16.92 23.40 2.85
C LEU A 335 -16.90 22.31 1.77
N SER A 336 -17.83 22.33 0.82
CA SER A 336 -17.88 21.38 -0.30
C SER A 336 -16.59 21.34 -1.10
N GLU A 337 -16.00 22.49 -1.40
CA GLU A 337 -14.72 22.57 -2.12
C GLU A 337 -13.55 22.03 -1.29
N LYS A 338 -13.50 22.33 0.01
CA LYS A 338 -12.48 21.82 0.94
C LYS A 338 -12.53 20.29 1.03
N VAL A 339 -13.72 19.74 1.22
CA VAL A 339 -13.96 18.29 1.27
C VAL A 339 -13.49 17.62 -0.03
N LYS A 340 -13.88 18.17 -1.19
CA LYS A 340 -13.47 17.66 -2.51
C LYS A 340 -11.96 17.61 -2.69
N LYS A 341 -11.23 18.62 -2.17
CA LYS A 341 -9.76 18.70 -2.29
C LYS A 341 -9.02 17.80 -1.31
N VAL A 342 -9.58 17.55 -0.14
CA VAL A 342 -9.01 16.63 0.85
C VAL A 342 -9.20 15.16 0.47
N ARG A 343 -10.31 14.83 -0.18
CA ARG A 343 -10.72 13.47 -0.55
C ARG A 343 -9.61 12.58 -1.15
N PRO A 344 -8.79 13.04 -2.14
CA PRO A 344 -7.75 12.21 -2.74
C PRO A 344 -6.64 11.75 -1.77
N ALA A 345 -6.47 12.43 -0.65
CA ALA A 345 -5.49 12.09 0.38
C ALA A 345 -5.98 11.00 1.35
N TYR A 346 -7.23 10.54 1.22
CA TYR A 346 -7.80 9.49 2.06
C TYR A 346 -8.06 8.23 1.24
N ILE A 347 -7.39 7.15 1.58
CA ILE A 347 -7.35 5.92 0.77
C ILE A 347 -8.59 5.05 0.99
N LEU A 348 -9.20 5.09 2.18
CA LEU A 348 -10.10 4.02 2.62
C LEU A 348 -11.56 4.16 2.17
N SER A 349 -12.09 5.36 1.90
CA SER A 349 -13.48 5.48 1.46
C SER A 349 -13.86 6.82 0.86
N GLU A 350 -14.09 6.84 -0.43
CA GLU A 350 -14.64 8.02 -1.10
C GLU A 350 -16.09 8.33 -0.70
N ALA A 351 -16.89 7.33 -0.32
CA ALA A 351 -18.31 7.51 -0.05
C ALA A 351 -18.61 8.39 1.17
N TYR A 352 -17.78 8.33 2.22
CA TYR A 352 -17.97 9.17 3.42
C TYR A 352 -17.85 10.66 3.14
N PHE A 353 -17.03 11.03 2.15
CA PHE A 353 -16.82 12.41 1.79
C PHE A 353 -18.06 13.04 1.14
N ASP A 354 -18.91 12.25 0.47
CA ASP A 354 -20.15 12.78 -0.14
C ASP A 354 -21.12 13.32 0.90
N TYR A 355 -21.24 12.64 2.04
CA TYR A 355 -22.03 13.12 3.16
C TYR A 355 -21.55 14.50 3.65
N TYR A 356 -20.26 14.68 3.85
CA TYR A 356 -19.69 15.97 4.28
C TYR A 356 -19.76 17.02 3.18
N GLN A 357 -19.51 16.64 1.94
CA GLN A 357 -19.46 17.56 0.81
C GLN A 357 -20.83 18.16 0.49
N TYR A 358 -21.89 17.37 0.58
CA TYR A 358 -23.22 17.77 0.16
C TYR A 358 -24.18 17.93 1.33
N MET A 359 -24.41 16.90 2.13
CA MET A 359 -25.44 16.89 3.17
C MET A 359 -25.11 17.83 4.35
N ILE A 360 -23.88 17.77 4.87
CA ILE A 360 -23.46 18.67 5.95
C ILE A 360 -23.36 20.10 5.46
N THR A 361 -22.97 20.32 4.22
CA THR A 361 -22.95 21.66 3.62
C THR A 361 -24.35 22.27 3.58
N ASP A 362 -25.37 21.50 3.20
CA ASP A 362 -26.76 21.96 3.19
C ASP A 362 -27.29 22.20 4.61
N LEU A 363 -27.03 21.29 5.53
CA LEU A 363 -27.41 21.45 6.94
C LEU A 363 -26.81 22.73 7.54
N ARG A 364 -25.52 22.98 7.28
CA ARG A 364 -24.83 24.20 7.73
C ARG A 364 -25.46 25.46 7.13
N ASN A 365 -25.69 25.47 5.83
CA ASN A 365 -26.27 26.63 5.15
C ASN A 365 -27.70 26.91 5.66
N LYS A 366 -28.54 25.88 5.76
CA LYS A 366 -29.89 25.97 6.30
C LYS A 366 -29.87 26.58 7.73
N PHE A 367 -29.06 26.02 8.62
CA PHE A 367 -28.97 26.49 9.99
C PHE A 367 -28.42 27.94 10.08
N ALA A 368 -27.39 28.26 9.28
CA ALA A 368 -26.82 29.61 9.24
C ALA A 368 -27.86 30.69 8.82
N HIS A 369 -28.82 30.34 7.95
CA HIS A 369 -29.85 31.26 7.49
C HIS A 369 -31.09 31.29 8.37
N THR A 370 -31.45 30.18 9.01
CA THR A 370 -32.72 30.07 9.76
C THR A 370 -32.54 30.13 11.28
N GLY A 371 -31.35 29.81 11.79
CA GLY A 371 -31.08 29.61 13.22
C GLY A 371 -31.90 28.46 13.84
N HIS A 372 -32.63 27.72 13.02
CA HIS A 372 -33.59 26.70 13.48
C HIS A 372 -33.32 25.34 12.83
N GLU A 373 -33.45 24.28 13.63
CA GLU A 373 -33.39 22.92 13.17
C GLU A 373 -34.33 22.01 14.00
N THR A 374 -34.99 21.08 13.34
CA THR A 374 -35.83 20.05 13.98
C THR A 374 -34.98 18.92 14.53
N ASP A 375 -35.49 18.16 15.48
CA ASP A 375 -34.84 16.98 16.06
C ASP A 375 -33.41 17.21 16.55
N LEU A 376 -33.16 18.40 17.12
CA LEU A 376 -31.84 18.86 17.57
C LEU A 376 -31.07 17.82 18.37
N LYS A 377 -31.72 17.04 19.24
CA LYS A 377 -31.04 15.99 20.01
C LYS A 377 -30.40 14.95 19.13
N LEU A 378 -31.12 14.42 18.13
CA LEU A 378 -30.63 13.40 17.21
C LEU A 378 -29.54 13.97 16.28
N LYS A 379 -29.70 15.19 15.83
CA LYS A 379 -28.68 15.88 15.05
C LYS A 379 -27.42 16.22 15.84
N CYS A 380 -27.52 16.46 17.14
CA CYS A 380 -26.36 16.56 18.02
C CYS A 380 -25.63 15.22 18.17
N TYR A 381 -26.35 14.11 18.15
CA TYR A 381 -25.74 12.78 18.12
C TYR A 381 -25.03 12.53 16.79
N ASP A 382 -25.64 12.91 15.66
CA ASP A 382 -24.99 12.88 14.36
C ASP A 382 -23.67 13.69 14.38
N LEU A 383 -23.73 14.96 14.76
CA LEU A 383 -22.56 15.83 14.79
C LEU A 383 -21.45 15.34 15.72
N LEU A 384 -21.81 14.74 16.88
CA LEU A 384 -20.79 14.19 17.77
C LEU A 384 -20.04 13.02 17.11
N THR A 385 -20.75 12.11 16.45
CA THR A 385 -20.15 10.98 15.72
C THR A 385 -19.43 11.45 14.45
N ASP A 386 -19.93 12.49 13.80
CA ASP A 386 -19.27 13.13 12.66
C ASP A 386 -17.92 13.75 13.06
N LEU A 387 -17.87 14.47 14.17
CA LEU A 387 -16.62 15.06 14.67
C LEU A 387 -15.59 13.99 15.03
N GLU A 388 -16.02 12.89 15.67
CA GLU A 388 -15.13 11.74 15.92
C GLU A 388 -14.57 11.19 14.61
N HIS A 389 -15.44 10.91 13.63
CA HIS A 389 -15.04 10.34 12.35
C HIS A 389 -14.15 11.29 11.53
N ILE A 390 -14.45 12.58 11.50
CA ILE A 390 -13.63 13.58 10.79
C ILE A 390 -12.22 13.65 11.41
N LEU A 391 -12.11 13.61 12.72
CA LEU A 391 -10.82 13.57 13.41
C LEU A 391 -10.06 12.26 13.13
N GLN A 392 -10.76 11.12 13.07
CA GLN A 392 -10.19 9.85 12.66
C GLN A 392 -9.67 9.92 11.22
N VAL A 393 -10.49 10.41 10.28
CA VAL A 393 -10.09 10.62 8.87
C VAL A 393 -8.84 11.50 8.79
N TYR A 394 -8.81 12.59 9.55
CA TYR A 394 -7.65 13.48 9.57
C TYR A 394 -6.39 12.76 10.07
N TYR A 395 -6.52 11.98 11.14
CA TYR A 395 -5.43 11.16 11.68
C TYR A 395 -4.94 10.08 10.69
N GLU A 396 -5.82 9.53 9.87
CA GLU A 396 -5.55 8.44 8.92
C GLU A 396 -5.15 8.92 7.52
N LEU A 397 -5.14 10.24 7.26
CA LEU A 397 -4.71 10.77 5.96
C LEU A 397 -3.31 10.27 5.59
N ASP A 398 -3.15 9.82 4.34
CA ASP A 398 -1.86 9.43 3.80
C ASP A 398 -1.03 10.65 3.37
N HIS A 399 -0.53 11.38 4.36
CA HIS A 399 0.26 12.58 4.15
C HIS A 399 1.51 12.59 5.04
N PRO A 400 2.69 13.01 4.50
CA PRO A 400 3.95 13.05 5.25
C PRO A 400 3.85 13.79 6.59
N MET A 401 3.20 14.94 6.62
CA MET A 401 3.03 15.74 7.83
C MET A 401 2.33 14.97 8.96
N ILE A 402 1.29 14.21 8.62
CA ILE A 402 0.55 13.37 9.58
C ILE A 402 1.43 12.24 10.11
N LYS A 403 2.12 11.53 9.20
CA LYS A 403 3.03 10.44 9.55
C LYS A 403 4.14 10.91 10.49
N ILE A 404 4.75 12.06 10.18
CA ILE A 404 5.81 12.65 11.02
C ILE A 404 5.29 13.03 12.40
N LYS A 405 4.17 13.78 12.48
CA LYS A 405 3.58 14.17 13.77
C LYS A 405 3.24 12.95 14.63
N ARG A 406 2.75 11.88 14.02
CA ARG A 406 2.47 10.61 14.72
C ARG A 406 3.74 9.98 15.29
N LEU A 407 4.79 9.83 14.50
CA LEU A 407 6.07 9.28 14.94
C LEU A 407 6.69 10.11 16.07
N ILE A 408 6.69 11.44 15.92
CA ILE A 408 7.17 12.38 16.95
C ILE A 408 6.38 12.22 18.25
N LYS A 409 5.08 12.00 18.18
CA LYS A 409 4.22 11.87 19.37
C LYS A 409 4.33 10.51 20.05
N GLN A 410 4.40 9.44 19.28
CA GLN A 410 4.47 8.06 19.79
C GLN A 410 5.80 7.76 20.47
N ARG A 411 6.91 8.33 19.98
CA ARG A 411 8.27 8.14 20.55
C ARG A 411 8.58 6.67 20.80
N ASN A 412 8.31 5.81 19.81
CA ASN A 412 8.59 4.38 19.90
C ASN A 412 9.96 4.05 19.28
N PRO A 413 10.96 3.57 20.06
CA PRO A 413 12.27 3.22 19.51
C PRO A 413 12.23 2.14 18.43
N ASN A 414 11.22 1.25 18.46
CA ASN A 414 11.10 0.18 17.47
C ASN A 414 10.77 0.69 16.06
N ASP A 415 10.32 1.94 15.93
CA ASP A 415 10.08 2.57 14.62
C ASP A 415 11.40 3.08 13.99
N PHE A 416 12.55 2.93 14.67
CA PHE A 416 13.87 3.45 14.29
C PHE A 416 14.98 2.45 14.54
N VAL A 417 14.75 1.17 14.25
CA VAL A 417 15.72 0.09 14.56
C VAL A 417 16.85 -0.03 13.54
N GLY A 418 16.71 0.53 12.35
CA GLY A 418 17.67 0.43 11.26
C GLY A 418 17.81 1.71 10.44
N TYR A 419 18.81 1.75 9.56
CA TYR A 419 19.06 2.90 8.70
C TYR A 419 17.93 3.17 7.68
N LYS A 420 17.14 2.15 7.32
CA LYS A 420 16.00 2.29 6.39
C LYS A 420 14.87 3.10 7.00
N GLU A 421 14.50 2.79 8.23
CA GLU A 421 13.48 3.50 9.00
C GLU A 421 13.89 4.96 9.23
N PHE A 422 15.15 5.20 9.56
CA PHE A 422 15.71 6.55 9.64
C PHE A 422 15.63 7.28 8.29
N SER A 423 16.05 6.63 7.20
CA SER A 423 15.99 7.21 5.86
C SER A 423 14.56 7.59 5.50
N GLN A 424 13.61 6.68 5.67
CA GLN A 424 12.19 6.91 5.38
C GLN A 424 11.61 8.07 6.18
N PHE A 425 11.93 8.17 7.47
CA PHE A 425 11.48 9.29 8.30
C PHE A 425 11.99 10.63 7.76
N PHE A 426 13.29 10.74 7.47
CA PHE A 426 13.86 11.99 6.95
C PHE A 426 13.46 12.28 5.50
N GLU A 427 13.15 11.28 4.70
CA GLU A 427 12.50 11.47 3.39
C GLU A 427 11.13 12.12 3.53
N LEU A 428 10.30 11.65 4.48
CA LEU A 428 9.03 12.30 4.79
C LEU A 428 9.26 13.76 5.21
N VAL A 429 10.24 14.04 6.09
CA VAL A 429 10.58 15.41 6.50
C VAL A 429 11.02 16.26 5.30
N ASN A 430 11.84 15.70 4.40
CA ASN A 430 12.31 16.43 3.22
C ASN A 430 11.22 16.67 2.19
N SER A 431 10.21 15.80 2.08
CA SER A 431 9.07 15.93 1.17
C SER A 431 8.07 17.00 1.59
N LEU A 432 8.13 17.49 2.82
CA LEU A 432 7.23 18.53 3.31
C LEU A 432 7.40 19.85 2.56
N HIS A 433 6.29 20.57 2.40
CA HIS A 433 6.32 21.95 1.93
C HIS A 433 7.13 22.86 2.88
N PRO A 434 7.80 23.93 2.39
CA PRO A 434 8.61 24.82 3.24
C PRO A 434 7.90 25.36 4.49
N THR A 435 6.63 25.74 4.35
CA THR A 435 5.81 26.22 5.51
C THR A 435 5.61 25.14 6.55
N GLN A 436 5.40 23.90 6.14
CA GLN A 436 5.23 22.75 7.04
C GLN A 436 6.55 22.39 7.75
N LYS A 437 7.69 22.47 7.04
CA LYS A 437 9.01 22.30 7.66
C LYS A 437 9.25 23.30 8.79
N THR A 438 8.84 24.55 8.57
CA THR A 438 8.94 25.60 9.59
C THR A 438 8.03 25.30 10.79
N GLU A 439 6.82 24.84 10.53
CA GLU A 439 5.82 24.50 11.56
C GLU A 439 6.31 23.37 12.49
N ILE A 440 6.93 22.32 11.95
CA ILE A 440 7.37 21.18 12.76
C ILE A 440 8.79 21.32 13.32
N LYS A 441 9.51 22.39 12.97
CA LYS A 441 10.94 22.51 13.27
C LYS A 441 11.25 22.33 14.77
N VAL A 442 10.49 22.99 15.64
CA VAL A 442 10.70 22.91 17.10
C VAL A 442 10.44 21.48 17.60
N ASP A 443 9.31 20.89 17.21
CA ASP A 443 8.96 19.51 17.60
C ASP A 443 9.99 18.50 17.08
N LEU A 444 10.48 18.72 15.86
CA LEU A 444 11.49 17.85 15.22
C LEU A 444 12.84 17.97 15.92
N ASP A 445 13.29 19.19 16.22
CA ASP A 445 14.57 19.42 16.92
C ASP A 445 14.52 18.81 18.34
N GLU A 446 13.40 18.98 19.05
CA GLU A 446 13.17 18.34 20.35
C GLU A 446 13.16 16.83 20.25
N PHE A 447 12.47 16.27 19.25
CA PHE A 447 12.40 14.84 19.02
C PHE A 447 13.77 14.23 18.72
N ILE A 448 14.56 14.88 17.88
CA ILE A 448 15.90 14.41 17.54
C ILE A 448 16.79 14.42 18.80
N ASN A 449 16.84 15.55 19.52
CA ASN A 449 17.77 15.72 20.63
C ASN A 449 17.37 14.93 21.89
N ASN A 450 16.07 14.89 22.21
CA ASN A 450 15.58 14.31 23.47
C ASN A 450 15.07 12.88 23.30
N PHE A 451 14.94 12.37 22.07
CA PHE A 451 14.46 11.01 21.85
C PHE A 451 15.39 10.21 20.93
N LEU A 452 15.63 10.60 19.67
CA LEU A 452 16.41 9.78 18.74
C LEU A 452 17.85 9.59 19.22
N ILE A 453 18.52 10.65 19.69
CA ILE A 453 19.89 10.57 20.17
C ILE A 453 20.01 9.72 21.45
N ILE A 454 19.01 9.77 22.32
CA ILE A 454 19.07 9.12 23.64
C ILE A 454 18.60 7.67 23.60
N HIS A 455 17.54 7.37 22.84
CA HIS A 455 16.84 6.09 22.91
C HIS A 455 17.08 5.17 21.71
N CYS A 456 17.60 5.68 20.58
CA CYS A 456 17.91 4.88 19.43
C CYS A 456 19.41 4.58 19.36
N GLN A 457 19.76 3.36 18.93
CA GLN A 457 21.15 2.89 18.87
C GLN A 457 21.87 3.47 17.63
N LEU A 458 22.15 4.78 17.63
CA LEU A 458 22.69 5.48 16.46
C LEU A 458 24.02 4.91 15.98
N GLU A 459 24.87 4.42 16.88
CA GLU A 459 26.16 3.79 16.52
C GLU A 459 25.93 2.53 15.70
N TYR A 460 25.03 1.66 16.15
CA TYR A 460 24.69 0.43 15.45
C TYR A 460 24.08 0.70 14.08
N ILE A 461 23.15 1.65 14.01
CA ILE A 461 22.49 2.04 12.74
C ILE A 461 23.49 2.59 11.73
N LEU A 462 24.44 3.40 12.20
CA LEU A 462 25.51 3.95 11.36
C LEU A 462 26.47 2.86 10.87
N GLU A 463 26.83 1.92 11.74
CA GLU A 463 27.67 0.77 11.40
C GLU A 463 26.97 -0.13 10.37
N GLU A 464 25.71 -0.47 10.59
CA GLU A 464 24.89 -1.27 9.66
C GLU A 464 24.83 -0.62 8.26
N ALA A 465 24.54 0.69 8.19
CA ALA A 465 24.51 1.42 6.93
C ALA A 465 25.87 1.38 6.22
N THR A 466 26.96 1.51 6.96
CA THR A 466 28.34 1.47 6.42
C THR A 466 28.69 0.09 5.84
N ILE A 467 28.36 -0.98 6.58
CA ILE A 467 28.58 -2.36 6.14
C ILE A 467 27.76 -2.65 4.87
N ASN A 468 26.47 -2.29 4.88
CA ASN A 468 25.60 -2.51 3.72
C ASN A 468 26.04 -1.71 2.50
N THR A 469 26.48 -0.46 2.65
CA THR A 469 27.03 0.35 1.56
C THR A 469 28.22 -0.35 0.90
N ARG A 470 29.20 -0.80 1.69
CA ARG A 470 30.38 -1.52 1.19
C ARG A 470 29.99 -2.81 0.47
N LYS A 471 29.11 -3.58 1.05
CA LYS A 471 28.65 -4.85 0.50
C LYS A 471 27.99 -4.64 -0.86
N LEU A 472 27.03 -3.71 -0.98
CA LEU A 472 26.31 -3.44 -2.23
C LEU A 472 27.23 -2.95 -3.34
N ILE A 473 28.18 -2.07 -3.01
CA ILE A 473 29.16 -1.57 -3.98
C ILE A 473 30.05 -2.73 -4.46
N ASN A 474 30.57 -3.54 -3.56
CA ASN A 474 31.40 -4.68 -3.90
C ASN A 474 30.63 -5.73 -4.72
N ASP A 475 29.40 -6.05 -4.33
CA ASP A 475 28.54 -6.97 -5.07
C ASP A 475 28.24 -6.45 -6.48
N PHE A 476 28.03 -5.15 -6.63
CA PHE A 476 27.82 -4.51 -7.94
C PHE A 476 29.06 -4.62 -8.82
N ILE A 477 30.23 -4.23 -8.31
CA ILE A 477 31.51 -4.31 -9.04
C ILE A 477 31.80 -5.75 -9.44
N HIS A 478 31.71 -6.71 -8.48
CA HIS A 478 31.97 -8.12 -8.76
C HIS A 478 31.03 -8.71 -9.84
N ARG A 479 29.78 -8.30 -9.86
CA ARG A 479 28.82 -8.77 -10.88
C ARG A 479 29.08 -8.18 -12.24
N ILE A 480 29.49 -6.91 -12.31
CA ILE A 480 29.95 -6.29 -13.57
C ILE A 480 31.19 -7.03 -14.09
N GLU A 481 32.19 -7.25 -13.25
CA GLU A 481 33.40 -7.99 -13.62
C GLU A 481 33.08 -9.39 -14.13
N LYS A 482 32.22 -10.13 -13.42
CA LYS A 482 31.80 -11.48 -13.80
C LYS A 482 31.02 -11.50 -15.12
N ALA A 483 30.16 -10.51 -15.35
CA ALA A 483 29.34 -10.44 -16.57
C ALA A 483 30.15 -10.05 -17.80
N THR A 484 31.22 -9.26 -17.62
CA THR A 484 32.02 -8.70 -18.72
C THR A 484 33.38 -9.36 -18.90
N ASN A 485 33.79 -10.25 -17.98
CA ASN A 485 35.17 -10.78 -17.86
C ASN A 485 36.23 -9.66 -17.84
N SER A 486 35.88 -8.45 -17.39
CA SER A 486 36.70 -7.26 -17.55
C SER A 486 36.94 -6.55 -16.20
N SER A 487 38.12 -6.75 -15.63
CA SER A 487 38.65 -5.92 -14.55
C SER A 487 38.76 -4.44 -14.94
N LYS A 488 38.73 -4.17 -16.27
CA LYS A 488 38.86 -2.82 -16.83
C LYS A 488 37.68 -1.91 -16.49
N ILE A 489 36.44 -2.46 -16.41
CA ILE A 489 35.24 -1.67 -16.02
C ILE A 489 35.33 -1.21 -14.56
N ALA A 490 35.74 -2.09 -13.67
CA ALA A 490 35.92 -1.73 -12.26
C ALA A 490 36.98 -0.64 -12.09
N SER A 491 38.13 -0.76 -12.80
CA SER A 491 39.20 0.24 -12.78
C SER A 491 38.74 1.59 -13.33
N GLU A 492 38.02 1.61 -14.46
CA GLU A 492 37.50 2.86 -15.05
C GLU A 492 36.43 3.50 -14.15
N PHE A 493 35.60 2.66 -13.45
CA PHE A 493 34.64 3.14 -12.48
C PHE A 493 35.32 3.76 -11.26
N GLU A 494 36.35 3.11 -10.70
CA GLU A 494 37.12 3.65 -9.58
C GLU A 494 37.86 4.94 -9.95
N ASN A 495 38.32 5.06 -11.19
CA ASN A 495 38.95 6.26 -11.73
C ASN A 495 37.97 7.35 -12.16
N ARG A 496 36.69 7.20 -11.91
CA ARG A 496 35.63 8.15 -12.32
C ARG A 496 35.47 8.37 -13.81
N ASN A 497 35.91 7.46 -14.62
CA ASN A 497 35.79 7.60 -16.08
C ASN A 497 34.45 7.00 -16.56
N LEU A 498 33.32 7.60 -16.11
CA LEU A 498 31.98 7.09 -16.34
C LEU A 498 31.64 6.92 -17.82
N LYS A 499 32.19 7.81 -18.69
CA LYS A 499 32.02 7.72 -20.14
C LYS A 499 32.60 6.43 -20.71
N ASN A 500 33.81 6.06 -20.30
CA ASN A 500 34.41 4.79 -20.68
C ASN A 500 33.69 3.58 -20.09
N VAL A 501 33.20 3.70 -18.86
CA VAL A 501 32.37 2.65 -18.23
C VAL A 501 31.13 2.37 -19.08
N ILE A 502 30.40 3.40 -19.52
CA ILE A 502 29.22 3.25 -20.37
C ILE A 502 29.57 2.57 -21.69
N ILE A 503 30.66 3.02 -22.38
CA ILE A 503 31.11 2.41 -23.65
C ILE A 503 31.44 0.92 -23.46
N LEU A 504 32.12 0.56 -22.37
CA LEU A 504 32.47 -0.83 -22.06
C LEU A 504 31.24 -1.68 -21.71
N ILE A 505 30.25 -1.08 -21.04
CA ILE A 505 28.96 -1.69 -20.74
C ILE A 505 28.18 -1.95 -22.04
N ASP A 506 28.12 -0.98 -22.95
CA ASP A 506 27.40 -1.12 -24.22
C ASP A 506 28.01 -2.18 -25.13
N GLN A 507 29.35 -2.30 -25.14
CA GLN A 507 30.04 -3.35 -25.89
C GLN A 507 29.70 -4.78 -25.42
N ASN A 508 29.24 -4.93 -24.16
CA ASN A 508 28.87 -6.20 -23.53
C ASN A 508 27.36 -6.36 -23.28
N ARG A 509 26.53 -5.68 -24.04
CA ARG A 509 25.08 -5.50 -23.88
C ARG A 509 24.28 -6.80 -23.69
N VAL A 510 24.68 -7.91 -24.32
CA VAL A 510 23.95 -9.19 -24.29
C VAL A 510 24.01 -9.86 -22.92
N GLU A 511 25.13 -9.74 -22.20
CA GLU A 511 25.29 -10.30 -20.87
C GLU A 511 24.75 -9.38 -19.77
N LEU A 512 24.78 -8.07 -20.02
CA LEU A 512 24.26 -7.05 -19.11
C LEU A 512 22.73 -6.95 -19.11
N ALA A 513 22.04 -7.36 -20.17
CA ALA A 513 20.59 -7.53 -20.15
C ALA A 513 20.11 -8.52 -19.07
N ARG A 514 20.98 -9.44 -18.65
CA ARG A 514 20.73 -10.33 -17.50
C ARG A 514 20.90 -9.60 -16.14
N LEU A 515 21.67 -8.53 -16.11
CA LEU A 515 21.90 -7.70 -14.92
C LEU A 515 20.79 -6.66 -14.72
N SER A 516 19.96 -6.38 -15.73
CA SER A 516 18.98 -5.27 -15.68
C SER A 516 17.96 -5.37 -14.55
N ARG A 517 17.50 -6.56 -14.19
CA ARG A 517 16.57 -6.75 -13.04
C ARG A 517 17.27 -6.51 -11.70
N PHE A 518 18.50 -6.96 -11.59
CA PHE A 518 19.31 -6.82 -10.39
C PHE A 518 19.81 -5.38 -10.17
N GLN A 519 20.01 -4.63 -11.26
CA GLN A 519 20.43 -3.23 -11.20
C GLN A 519 19.41 -2.35 -10.47
N ASN A 520 18.12 -2.55 -10.72
CA ASN A 520 17.09 -1.71 -10.08
C ASN A 520 17.07 -1.89 -8.55
N ASP A 521 17.11 -3.13 -8.06
CA ASP A 521 17.10 -3.42 -6.62
C ASP A 521 18.34 -2.81 -5.91
N ILE A 522 19.51 -2.90 -6.55
CA ILE A 522 20.73 -2.28 -6.01
C ILE A 522 20.66 -0.75 -6.03
N PHE A 523 20.17 -0.16 -7.12
CA PHE A 523 20.05 1.29 -7.20
C PHE A 523 19.05 1.84 -6.18
N ASP A 524 17.94 1.15 -5.96
CA ASP A 524 16.95 1.54 -4.95
C ASP A 524 17.56 1.48 -3.54
N GLU A 525 18.31 0.44 -3.22
CA GLU A 525 19.00 0.32 -1.93
C GLU A 525 20.12 1.38 -1.77
N LEU A 526 20.90 1.64 -2.81
CA LEU A 526 21.91 2.69 -2.79
C LEU A 526 21.30 4.09 -2.62
N TYR A 527 20.11 4.30 -3.17
CA TYR A 527 19.37 5.55 -3.00
C TYR A 527 18.92 5.73 -1.53
N VAL A 528 18.40 4.67 -0.90
CA VAL A 528 18.06 4.68 0.53
C VAL A 528 19.28 4.99 1.40
N LEU A 529 20.41 4.36 1.13
CA LEU A 529 21.68 4.61 1.86
C LEU A 529 22.20 6.04 1.65
N LYS A 530 22.08 6.58 0.44
CA LYS A 530 22.42 8.00 0.15
C LYS A 530 21.56 8.96 0.97
N ASN A 531 20.25 8.71 1.01
CA ASN A 531 19.31 9.53 1.76
C ASN A 531 19.60 9.45 3.27
N PHE A 532 19.88 8.25 3.79
CA PHE A 532 20.33 8.05 5.16
C PHE A 532 21.58 8.89 5.49
N ASN A 533 22.63 8.75 4.67
CA ASN A 533 23.89 9.47 4.91
C ASN A 533 23.69 10.99 4.89
N THR A 534 22.86 11.48 3.97
CA THR A 534 22.55 12.91 3.85
C THR A 534 21.80 13.41 5.09
N ALA A 535 20.78 12.66 5.52
CA ALA A 535 19.98 13.00 6.69
C ALA A 535 20.83 12.91 7.97
N PHE A 536 21.63 11.86 8.12
CA PHE A 536 22.49 11.67 9.26
C PHE A 536 23.49 12.82 9.41
N LYS A 537 24.18 13.22 8.36
CA LYS A 537 25.09 14.38 8.35
C LYS A 537 24.37 15.68 8.74
N LYS A 538 23.16 15.89 8.23
CA LYS A 538 22.41 17.12 8.45
C LYS A 538 21.89 17.26 9.88
N TYR A 539 21.31 16.19 10.42
CA TYR A 539 20.54 16.24 11.66
C TYR A 539 21.31 15.79 12.90
N PHE A 540 22.40 15.04 12.73
CA PHE A 540 23.20 14.48 13.84
C PHE A 540 24.63 15.00 13.90
N GLN A 541 24.92 16.16 13.29
CA GLN A 541 26.26 16.75 13.32
C GLN A 541 26.79 16.97 14.74
N SER A 542 25.93 17.43 15.65
CA SER A 542 26.32 17.69 17.04
C SER A 542 26.55 16.42 17.87
N TRP A 543 26.06 15.28 17.40
CA TRP A 543 26.25 13.98 18.05
C TRP A 543 27.57 13.32 17.70
N VAL A 544 28.17 13.71 16.58
CA VAL A 544 29.42 13.13 16.09
C VAL A 544 30.59 13.70 16.88
N SER A 545 31.08 12.92 17.86
CA SER A 545 32.34 13.22 18.58
C SER A 545 33.56 12.95 17.68
N GLU A 546 34.76 13.43 18.12
CA GLU A 546 36.02 13.17 17.40
C GLU A 546 36.28 11.68 17.18
N GLU A 547 35.86 10.81 18.11
CA GLU A 547 35.98 9.34 18.01
C GLU A 547 35.11 8.77 16.86
N LYS A 548 34.09 9.47 16.43
CA LYS A 548 33.19 9.08 15.34
C LYS A 548 33.54 9.67 13.98
N ASN A 549 34.58 10.51 13.92
CA ASN A 549 35.07 11.07 12.65
C ASN A 549 35.51 9.99 11.66
N ALA A 550 36.00 8.84 12.14
CA ALA A 550 36.34 7.70 11.30
C ALA A 550 35.11 7.17 10.51
N PHE A 551 33.93 7.09 11.16
CA PHE A 551 32.68 6.72 10.50
C PHE A 551 32.26 7.74 9.45
N LEU A 552 32.39 9.03 9.74
CA LEU A 552 32.08 10.10 8.77
C LEU A 552 32.98 10.07 7.56
N LEU A 553 34.25 9.72 7.72
CA LEU A 553 35.18 9.56 6.59
C LEU A 553 34.75 8.38 5.71
N VAL A 554 34.38 7.25 6.31
CA VAL A 554 33.86 6.08 5.59
C VAL A 554 32.56 6.42 4.88
N ILE A 555 31.64 7.14 5.53
CA ILE A 555 30.40 7.60 4.89
C ILE A 555 30.69 8.52 3.72
N LYS A 556 31.63 9.45 3.83
CA LYS A 556 32.04 10.34 2.72
C LYS A 556 32.60 9.56 1.55
N GLU A 557 33.43 8.56 1.80
CA GLU A 557 33.98 7.68 0.76
C GLU A 557 32.87 6.86 0.08
N ASN A 558 31.96 6.31 0.86
CA ASN A 558 30.82 5.56 0.36
C ASN A 558 29.84 6.45 -0.42
N ASP A 559 29.56 7.67 0.03
CA ASP A 559 28.76 8.67 -0.71
C ASP A 559 29.37 8.95 -2.09
N PHE A 560 30.69 9.06 -2.17
CA PHE A 560 31.38 9.26 -3.42
C PHE A 560 31.13 8.10 -4.39
N LYS A 561 31.24 6.84 -3.92
CA LYS A 561 31.00 5.64 -4.73
C LYS A 561 29.53 5.51 -5.11
N ILE A 562 28.60 5.75 -4.15
CA ILE A 562 27.16 5.74 -4.40
C ILE A 562 26.76 6.78 -5.48
N ASN A 563 27.28 8.00 -5.37
CA ASN A 563 26.97 9.06 -6.33
C ASN A 563 27.46 8.70 -7.73
N ASN A 564 28.63 8.08 -7.85
CA ASN A 564 29.15 7.63 -9.13
C ASN A 564 28.25 6.57 -9.78
N LEU A 565 27.73 5.60 -8.98
CA LEU A 565 26.80 4.58 -9.46
C LEU A 565 25.46 5.18 -9.91
N LEU A 566 24.93 6.13 -9.14
CA LEU A 566 23.67 6.82 -9.48
C LEU A 566 23.81 7.72 -10.72
N GLU A 567 24.96 8.38 -10.89
CA GLU A 567 25.27 9.18 -12.08
C GLU A 567 25.36 8.31 -13.34
N LEU A 568 25.92 7.10 -13.22
CA LEU A 568 25.95 6.10 -14.28
C LEU A 568 24.55 5.71 -14.76
N ARG A 569 23.60 5.56 -13.85
CA ARG A 569 22.18 5.31 -14.18
C ARG A 569 21.58 6.47 -14.96
N THR A 570 21.78 7.71 -14.48
CA THR A 570 21.22 8.91 -15.11
C THR A 570 21.76 9.11 -16.53
N LEU A 571 23.06 8.90 -16.73
CA LEU A 571 23.68 8.99 -18.05
C LEU A 571 23.14 7.92 -19.01
N ARG A 572 22.94 6.70 -18.53
CA ARG A 572 22.37 5.61 -19.34
C ARG A 572 20.91 5.88 -19.72
N ASP A 573 20.09 6.36 -18.77
CA ASP A 573 18.66 6.60 -18.99
C ASP A 573 18.40 7.87 -19.83
N GLY A 574 19.38 8.80 -19.90
CA GLY A 574 19.32 10.02 -20.72
C GLY A 574 19.82 9.84 -22.18
N GLU A 575 20.46 8.71 -22.49
CA GLU A 575 20.92 8.37 -23.84
C GLU A 575 19.98 7.38 -24.57
N LEU A 576 18.89 6.93 -23.91
CA LEU A 576 17.83 6.11 -24.50
C LEU A 576 16.61 6.96 -24.86
#